data_8bc42f73c6e290544b5264b641cb2874
#
_entry.id   8bc42f73c6e290544b5264b641cb2874
#
_cell.length_a   1.000
_cell.length_b   1.000
_cell.length_c   1.000
_cell.angle_alpha   90.00
_cell.angle_beta   90.00
_cell.angle_gamma   90.00
#
_symmetry.space_group_name_H-M   'P 1'
#
loop_
_entity.id
_entity.type
_entity.pdbx_description
1 polymer ?
#
loop_
_entity_poly.entity_id
_entity_poly.type
_entity_poly.pdbx_seq_one_letter_code
_entity_poly.pdbx_strand_id
1 'polypeptide(L)'
;CNKYLLPKAAVQSILLRELRCYDVMDDIADSLVAQQFAYLYLVELYNNSSWYQQLIMGYPDMPVPYREDSSVGYGQILTETAIKTLNWYYKSDNYDYTDWHDREYIWYKLKDENEFNIEMVALVLMWGAKEEKLTNDYWNYSYNDIIKMLSRYNGRGSGASRYGKETYNCYCIFNKYNTRS
;
A
#
# COMPACT_ATOMS: atom_id res chain seq x y z
N CYS A 1 2.09 -5.18 15.80
CA CYS A 1 2.86 -6.43 15.58
C CYS A 1 2.37 -7.56 16.49
N ASN A 2 2.12 -7.34 17.79
CA ASN A 2 1.63 -8.40 18.69
C ASN A 2 0.29 -9.01 18.24
N LYS A 3 -0.61 -8.19 17.69
CA LYS A 3 -1.91 -8.63 17.12
C LYS A 3 -1.73 -9.65 15.99
N TYR A 4 -0.66 -9.54 15.22
CA TYR A 4 -0.41 -10.35 14.01
C TYR A 4 0.67 -11.40 14.20
N LEU A 5 1.26 -11.51 15.40
CA LEU A 5 2.40 -12.39 15.71
C LEU A 5 3.62 -12.17 14.80
N LEU A 6 3.67 -11.03 14.12
CA LEU A 6 4.77 -10.68 13.22
C LEU A 6 5.90 -10.00 14.00
N PRO A 7 7.18 -10.34 13.74
CA PRO A 7 8.31 -9.65 14.35
C PRO A 7 8.26 -8.14 14.07
N LYS A 8 8.28 -7.32 15.13
CA LYS A 8 8.25 -5.86 15.02
C LYS A 8 9.34 -5.32 14.10
N ALA A 9 10.50 -5.98 14.11
CA ALA A 9 11.64 -5.64 13.25
C ALA A 9 11.30 -5.69 11.76
N ALA A 10 10.39 -6.58 11.32
CA ALA A 10 9.99 -6.67 9.92
C ALA A 10 9.25 -5.40 9.48
N VAL A 11 8.26 -4.97 10.25
CA VAL A 11 7.52 -3.73 9.97
C VAL A 11 8.44 -2.51 10.01
N GLN A 12 9.26 -2.39 11.06
CA GLN A 12 10.21 -1.28 11.23
C GLN A 12 11.21 -1.18 10.07
N SER A 13 11.66 -2.32 9.53
CA SER A 13 12.62 -2.32 8.43
C SER A 13 12.01 -1.86 7.12
N ILE A 14 10.77 -2.22 6.85
CA ILE A 14 10.02 -1.68 5.70
C ILE A 14 9.83 -0.17 5.86
N LEU A 15 9.25 0.28 6.97
CA LEU A 15 9.00 1.71 7.20
C LEU A 15 10.27 2.56 7.05
N LEU A 16 11.39 2.11 7.63
CA LEU A 16 12.66 2.82 7.46
C LEU A 16 13.14 2.85 6.01
N ARG A 17 12.94 1.74 5.28
CA ARG A 17 13.33 1.63 3.87
C ARG A 17 12.52 2.59 3.01
N GLU A 18 11.20 2.57 3.14
CA GLU A 18 10.31 3.42 2.35
C GLU A 18 10.51 4.91 2.66
N LEU A 19 10.59 5.29 3.93
CA LEU A 19 10.86 6.67 4.33
C LEU A 19 12.19 7.21 3.78
N ARG A 20 13.21 6.36 3.61
CA ARG A 20 14.50 6.76 3.02
C ARG A 20 14.46 6.93 1.52
N CYS A 21 13.51 6.33 0.86
CA CYS A 21 13.33 6.39 -0.59
C CYS A 21 12.28 7.42 -1.02
N TYR A 22 11.52 7.97 -0.06
CA TYR A 22 10.50 8.99 -0.33
C TYR A 22 11.12 10.26 -0.89
N ASP A 23 10.57 10.80 -1.97
CA ASP A 23 11.04 12.02 -2.59
C ASP A 23 9.88 12.88 -3.15
N VAL A 24 10.22 14.03 -3.74
CA VAL A 24 9.25 14.97 -4.30
C VAL A 24 8.39 14.37 -5.44
N MET A 25 8.87 13.31 -6.09
CA MET A 25 8.10 12.65 -7.15
C MET A 25 6.92 11.87 -6.57
N ASP A 26 7.02 11.40 -5.32
CA ASP A 26 5.93 10.77 -4.61
C ASP A 26 4.82 11.78 -4.32
N ASP A 27 5.16 13.00 -3.87
CA ASP A 27 4.18 14.08 -3.66
C ASP A 27 3.47 14.49 -4.97
N ILE A 28 4.21 14.55 -6.08
CA ILE A 28 3.64 14.83 -7.39
C ILE A 28 2.68 13.71 -7.80
N ALA A 29 3.08 12.46 -7.61
CA ALA A 29 2.27 11.31 -7.90
C ALA A 29 0.94 11.32 -7.12
N ASP A 30 1.00 11.61 -5.84
CA ASP A 30 -0.16 11.74 -4.95
C ASP A 30 -1.09 12.86 -5.40
N SER A 31 -0.54 14.00 -5.80
CA SER A 31 -1.32 15.12 -6.33
C SER A 31 -2.09 14.74 -7.61
N LEU A 32 -1.47 13.96 -8.50
CA LEU A 32 -2.12 13.51 -9.73
C LEU A 32 -3.25 12.51 -9.46
N VAL A 33 -3.06 11.61 -8.50
CA VAL A 33 -4.12 10.66 -8.09
C VAL A 33 -5.29 11.39 -7.43
N ALA A 34 -5.01 12.37 -6.57
CA ALA A 34 -6.07 13.19 -5.96
C ALA A 34 -6.87 13.99 -7.01
N GLN A 35 -6.20 14.56 -8.03
CA GLN A 35 -6.86 15.21 -9.16
C GLN A 35 -7.74 14.24 -9.96
N GLN A 36 -7.27 12.99 -10.10
CA GLN A 36 -8.04 11.94 -10.76
C GLN A 36 -9.34 11.62 -10.03
N PHE A 37 -9.30 11.48 -8.69
CA PHE A 37 -10.52 11.26 -7.91
C PHE A 37 -11.48 12.44 -8.02
N ALA A 38 -10.98 13.68 -7.94
CA ALA A 38 -11.79 14.86 -8.16
C ALA A 38 -12.48 14.88 -9.54
N TYR A 39 -11.76 14.48 -10.59
CA TYR A 39 -12.32 14.33 -11.93
C TYR A 39 -13.42 13.27 -11.97
N LEU A 40 -13.19 12.07 -11.40
CA LEU A 40 -14.19 10.99 -11.37
C LEU A 40 -15.46 11.42 -10.64
N TYR A 41 -15.33 12.14 -9.53
CA TYR A 41 -16.46 12.73 -8.83
C TYR A 41 -17.25 13.71 -9.71
N LEU A 42 -16.56 14.59 -10.44
CA LEU A 42 -17.22 15.53 -11.36
C LEU A 42 -17.93 14.83 -12.52
N VAL A 43 -17.34 13.76 -13.05
CA VAL A 43 -17.97 12.92 -14.10
C VAL A 43 -19.24 12.25 -13.56
N GLU A 44 -19.18 11.73 -12.35
CA GLU A 44 -20.34 11.12 -11.72
C GLU A 44 -21.45 12.15 -11.48
N LEU A 45 -21.10 13.31 -10.97
CA LEU A 45 -22.02 14.42 -10.77
C LEU A 45 -22.67 14.85 -12.10
N TYR A 46 -21.88 14.98 -13.16
CA TYR A 46 -22.37 15.28 -14.50
C TYR A 46 -23.38 14.23 -14.98
N ASN A 47 -23.02 12.93 -14.86
CA ASN A 47 -23.87 11.84 -15.33
C ASN A 47 -25.20 11.73 -14.57
N ASN A 48 -25.20 12.09 -13.28
CA ASN A 48 -26.39 12.08 -12.43
C ASN A 48 -27.24 13.35 -12.54
N SER A 49 -26.78 14.37 -13.28
CA SER A 49 -27.46 15.63 -13.48
C SER A 49 -28.52 15.55 -14.58
N SER A 50 -29.57 16.41 -14.52
CA SER A 50 -30.52 16.57 -15.60
C SER A 50 -29.84 17.12 -16.86
N TRP A 51 -30.42 16.85 -18.04
CA TRP A 51 -29.88 17.36 -19.32
C TRP A 51 -29.61 18.89 -19.33
N TYR A 52 -30.45 19.64 -18.64
CA TYR A 52 -30.33 21.10 -18.49
C TYR A 52 -29.07 21.47 -17.68
N GLN A 53 -28.83 20.78 -16.57
CA GLN A 53 -27.64 20.99 -15.75
C GLN A 53 -26.36 20.57 -16.49
N GLN A 54 -26.40 19.45 -17.22
CA GLN A 54 -25.31 19.00 -18.07
C GLN A 54 -24.92 20.03 -19.13
N LEU A 55 -25.92 20.68 -19.73
CA LEU A 55 -25.69 21.73 -20.74
C LEU A 55 -24.97 22.95 -20.13
N ILE A 56 -25.27 23.30 -18.88
CA ILE A 56 -24.64 24.45 -18.19
C ILE A 56 -23.23 24.08 -17.68
N MET A 57 -23.07 22.90 -17.12
CA MET A 57 -21.80 22.48 -16.51
C MET A 57 -20.72 22.16 -17.55
N GLY A 58 -21.10 21.63 -18.71
CA GLY A 58 -20.17 21.01 -19.64
C GLY A 58 -19.61 19.68 -19.11
N TYR A 59 -19.04 18.86 -19.98
CA TYR A 59 -18.38 17.63 -19.55
C TYR A 59 -17.03 17.95 -18.91
N PRO A 60 -16.67 17.36 -17.77
CA PRO A 60 -15.40 17.64 -17.10
C PRO A 60 -14.19 17.25 -17.96
N ASP A 61 -13.15 18.07 -17.92
CA ASP A 61 -11.88 17.78 -18.59
C ASP A 61 -11.06 16.76 -17.78
N MET A 62 -10.56 15.74 -18.47
CA MET A 62 -9.70 14.73 -17.85
C MET A 62 -8.33 15.32 -17.49
N PRO A 63 -7.83 15.13 -16.28
CA PRO A 63 -6.49 15.58 -15.90
C PRO A 63 -5.41 14.89 -16.73
N VAL A 64 -4.36 15.63 -17.08
CA VAL A 64 -3.21 15.14 -17.83
C VAL A 64 -1.93 15.52 -17.08
N PRO A 65 -1.06 14.55 -16.79
CA PRO A 65 -1.17 13.12 -17.10
C PRO A 65 -2.19 12.38 -16.18
N TYR A 66 -2.85 11.39 -16.77
CA TYR A 66 -3.74 10.50 -16.02
C TYR A 66 -2.92 9.58 -15.11
N ARG A 67 -3.32 9.46 -13.83
CA ARG A 67 -2.71 8.53 -12.87
C ARG A 67 -3.76 7.91 -11.97
N GLU A 68 -3.87 6.59 -12.03
CA GLU A 68 -4.93 5.85 -11.36
C GLU A 68 -4.61 5.51 -9.90
N ASP A 69 -3.32 5.31 -9.57
CA ASP A 69 -2.86 4.91 -8.23
C ASP A 69 -1.45 5.44 -7.96
N SER A 70 -1.13 5.64 -6.71
CA SER A 70 0.22 5.92 -6.20
C SER A 70 0.46 5.16 -4.91
N SER A 71 1.72 4.87 -4.62
CA SER A 71 2.10 4.36 -3.31
C SER A 71 2.08 5.50 -2.30
N VAL A 72 1.39 5.31 -1.18
CA VAL A 72 1.15 6.39 -0.21
C VAL A 72 1.46 5.99 1.23
N GLY A 73 1.65 7.01 2.05
CA GLY A 73 1.91 6.88 3.48
C GLY A 73 3.30 6.33 3.80
N TYR A 74 3.56 6.07 5.07
CA TYR A 74 4.89 5.63 5.55
C TYR A 74 5.36 4.30 4.97
N GLY A 75 4.45 3.41 4.62
CA GLY A 75 4.74 2.11 3.99
C GLY A 75 4.81 2.16 2.48
N GLN A 76 4.51 3.28 1.83
CA GLN A 76 4.48 3.42 0.38
C GLN A 76 3.67 2.27 -0.29
N ILE A 77 2.40 2.15 0.11
CA ILE A 77 1.52 1.05 -0.30
C ILE A 77 0.59 1.52 -1.43
N LEU A 78 0.57 0.78 -2.54
CA LEU A 78 -0.43 0.96 -3.60
C LEU A 78 -1.82 0.55 -3.12
N THR A 79 -2.85 1.28 -3.51
CA THR A 79 -4.25 0.98 -3.16
C THR A 79 -4.68 -0.40 -3.62
N GLU A 80 -4.27 -0.81 -4.82
CA GLU A 80 -4.54 -2.16 -5.33
C GLU A 80 -3.99 -3.25 -4.41
N THR A 81 -2.76 -3.05 -3.91
CA THR A 81 -2.13 -4.00 -2.96
C THR A 81 -2.88 -4.02 -1.63
N ALA A 82 -3.29 -2.85 -1.13
CA ALA A 82 -4.04 -2.75 0.11
C ALA A 82 -5.41 -3.44 0.01
N ILE A 83 -6.18 -3.19 -1.03
CA ILE A 83 -7.50 -3.80 -1.25
C ILE A 83 -7.37 -5.32 -1.33
N LYS A 84 -6.46 -5.86 -2.16
CA LYS A 84 -6.20 -7.30 -2.27
C LYS A 84 -5.82 -7.92 -0.92
N THR A 85 -5.00 -7.23 -0.16
CA THR A 85 -4.54 -7.69 1.16
C THR A 85 -5.66 -7.68 2.19
N LEU A 86 -6.48 -6.63 2.23
CA LEU A 86 -7.64 -6.53 3.12
C LEU A 86 -8.66 -7.63 2.83
N ASN A 87 -9.05 -7.81 1.57
CA ASN A 87 -10.00 -8.83 1.17
C ASN A 87 -9.49 -10.23 1.51
N TRP A 88 -8.20 -10.51 1.27
CA TRP A 88 -7.58 -11.76 1.70
C TRP A 88 -7.62 -11.96 3.22
N TYR A 89 -7.23 -10.94 3.99
CA TYR A 89 -7.12 -11.06 5.44
C TYR A 89 -8.48 -11.26 6.11
N TYR A 90 -9.47 -10.47 5.70
CA TYR A 90 -10.83 -10.54 6.26
C TYR A 90 -11.70 -11.62 5.57
N LYS A 91 -11.16 -12.32 4.56
CA LYS A 91 -11.89 -13.34 3.77
C LYS A 91 -13.21 -12.79 3.22
N SER A 92 -13.15 -11.61 2.66
CA SER A 92 -14.32 -10.87 2.16
C SER A 92 -13.95 -10.16 0.86
N ASP A 93 -14.97 -9.82 0.08
CA ASP A 93 -14.84 -8.97 -1.11
C ASP A 93 -15.45 -7.59 -0.81
N ASN A 94 -15.10 -7.01 0.35
CA ASN A 94 -15.66 -5.76 0.82
C ASN A 94 -15.22 -4.54 -0.01
N TYR A 95 -14.07 -4.65 -0.70
CA TYR A 95 -13.53 -3.59 -1.52
C TYR A 95 -13.24 -4.11 -2.93
N ASP A 96 -13.63 -3.34 -3.95
CA ASP A 96 -13.33 -3.61 -5.36
C ASP A 96 -12.40 -2.54 -5.91
N TYR A 97 -11.20 -2.94 -6.34
CA TYR A 97 -10.26 -2.01 -6.95
C TYR A 97 -10.79 -1.36 -8.24
N THR A 98 -11.75 -1.99 -8.93
CA THR A 98 -12.37 -1.39 -10.13
C THR A 98 -13.41 -0.31 -9.79
N ASP A 99 -13.93 -0.30 -8.56
CA ASP A 99 -14.75 0.80 -8.04
C ASP A 99 -13.85 1.94 -7.59
N TRP A 100 -14.01 3.10 -8.20
CA TRP A 100 -13.19 4.26 -7.86
C TRP A 100 -13.48 4.83 -6.46
N HIS A 101 -14.68 4.63 -5.90
CA HIS A 101 -15.01 5.05 -4.53
C HIS A 101 -14.23 4.22 -3.50
N ASP A 102 -14.13 2.91 -3.72
CA ASP A 102 -13.33 2.03 -2.86
C ASP A 102 -11.84 2.38 -2.97
N ARG A 103 -11.35 2.67 -4.19
CA ARG A 103 -9.97 3.14 -4.37
C ARG A 103 -9.73 4.45 -3.64
N GLU A 104 -10.58 5.45 -3.84
CA GLU A 104 -10.47 6.75 -3.17
C GLU A 104 -10.45 6.58 -1.66
N TYR A 105 -11.41 5.84 -1.12
CA TYR A 105 -11.51 5.59 0.32
C TYR A 105 -10.25 4.96 0.91
N ILE A 106 -9.75 3.87 0.30
CA ILE A 106 -8.55 3.18 0.79
C ILE A 106 -7.29 4.03 0.56
N TRP A 107 -7.20 4.75 -0.55
CA TRP A 107 -6.06 5.64 -0.83
C TRP A 107 -5.93 6.74 0.22
N TYR A 108 -7.02 7.43 0.56
CA TYR A 108 -7.00 8.46 1.61
C TYR A 108 -6.71 7.86 2.98
N LYS A 109 -7.25 6.69 3.30
CA LYS A 109 -6.90 6.01 4.56
C LYS A 109 -5.42 5.66 4.65
N LEU A 110 -4.82 5.17 3.57
CA LEU A 110 -3.38 4.90 3.53
C LEU A 110 -2.55 6.17 3.67
N LYS A 111 -3.01 7.27 3.08
CA LYS A 111 -2.28 8.54 3.07
C LYS A 111 -2.37 9.27 4.41
N ASP A 112 -3.55 9.38 4.97
CA ASP A 112 -3.85 10.30 6.06
C ASP A 112 -3.92 9.62 7.43
N GLU A 113 -4.17 8.29 7.49
CA GLU A 113 -4.28 7.54 8.74
C GLU A 113 -3.00 6.73 9.01
N ASN A 114 -2.05 7.30 9.75
CA ASN A 114 -0.76 6.67 10.04
C ASN A 114 -0.89 5.27 10.65
N GLU A 115 -1.83 5.08 11.58
CA GLU A 115 -2.06 3.78 12.24
C GLU A 115 -2.53 2.74 11.23
N PHE A 116 -3.47 3.11 10.35
CA PHE A 116 -3.94 2.24 9.29
C PHE A 116 -2.82 1.88 8.32
N ASN A 117 -2.00 2.86 7.91
CA ASN A 117 -0.88 2.60 7.00
C ASN A 117 0.14 1.64 7.62
N ILE A 118 0.53 1.83 8.89
CA ILE A 118 1.46 0.94 9.60
C ILE A 118 0.85 -0.46 9.76
N GLU A 119 -0.45 -0.56 10.05
CA GLU A 119 -1.16 -1.84 10.11
C GLU A 119 -1.13 -2.55 8.75
N MET A 120 -1.36 -1.82 7.68
CA MET A 120 -1.29 -2.33 6.31
C MET A 120 0.10 -2.84 5.95
N VAL A 121 1.19 -2.21 6.40
CA VAL A 121 2.56 -2.76 6.23
C VAL A 121 2.65 -4.17 6.80
N ALA A 122 2.10 -4.40 8.01
CA ALA A 122 2.10 -5.73 8.62
C ALA A 122 1.28 -6.73 7.80
N LEU A 123 0.10 -6.34 7.36
CA LEU A 123 -0.80 -7.21 6.56
C LEU A 123 -0.19 -7.55 5.19
N VAL A 124 0.43 -6.59 4.51
CA VAL A 124 1.11 -6.81 3.22
C VAL A 124 2.30 -7.77 3.38
N LEU A 125 3.05 -7.67 4.47
CA LEU A 125 4.13 -8.64 4.77
C LEU A 125 3.56 -10.06 4.98
N MET A 126 2.46 -10.19 5.71
CA MET A 126 1.79 -11.48 5.92
C MET A 126 1.26 -12.06 4.61
N TRP A 127 0.64 -11.22 3.79
CA TRP A 127 0.17 -11.62 2.46
C TRP A 127 1.34 -12.04 1.57
N GLY A 128 2.45 -11.30 1.60
CA GLY A 128 3.67 -11.65 0.90
C GLY A 128 4.24 -13.01 1.32
N ALA A 129 4.26 -13.30 2.62
CA ALA A 129 4.68 -14.60 3.15
C ALA A 129 3.78 -15.74 2.65
N LYS A 130 2.46 -15.52 2.65
CA LYS A 130 1.48 -16.48 2.11
C LYS A 130 1.70 -16.73 0.60
N GLU A 131 1.94 -15.68 -0.19
CA GLU A 131 2.24 -15.79 -1.62
C GLU A 131 3.54 -16.58 -1.91
N GLU A 132 4.51 -16.50 -1.01
CA GLU A 132 5.75 -17.27 -1.05
C GLU A 132 5.60 -18.68 -0.41
N LYS A 133 4.37 -19.06 -0.01
CA LYS A 133 4.02 -20.34 0.61
C LYS A 133 4.80 -20.62 1.91
N LEU A 134 5.13 -19.56 2.63
CA LEU A 134 5.77 -19.65 3.94
C LEU A 134 4.72 -19.98 5.03
N THR A 135 5.18 -20.53 6.13
CA THR A 135 4.31 -20.81 7.30
C THR A 135 3.87 -19.52 7.98
N ASN A 136 2.87 -19.59 8.87
CA ASN A 136 2.46 -18.45 9.69
C ASN A 136 3.29 -18.30 10.98
N ASP A 137 4.36 -19.08 11.12
CA ASP A 137 5.28 -19.02 12.26
C ASP A 137 6.43 -18.06 11.95
N TYR A 138 6.12 -16.78 11.87
CA TYR A 138 7.02 -15.70 11.48
C TYR A 138 8.26 -15.57 12.39
N TRP A 139 8.17 -16.01 13.65
CA TRP A 139 9.26 -15.94 14.61
C TRP A 139 10.35 -16.98 14.37
N ASN A 140 10.01 -18.09 13.72
CA ASN A 140 10.92 -19.17 13.38
C ASN A 140 11.39 -19.12 11.91
N TYR A 141 11.20 -17.99 11.23
CA TYR A 141 11.68 -17.82 9.86
C TYR A 141 13.19 -17.89 9.78
N SER A 142 13.69 -18.71 8.83
CA SER A 142 15.08 -18.70 8.43
C SER A 142 15.46 -17.37 7.75
N TYR A 143 16.76 -17.15 7.59
CA TYR A 143 17.30 -16.05 6.79
C TYR A 143 16.60 -15.92 5.41
N ASN A 144 16.47 -17.04 4.72
CA ASN A 144 15.88 -17.07 3.39
C ASN A 144 14.37 -16.73 3.42
N ASP A 145 13.65 -17.18 4.43
CA ASP A 145 12.21 -16.91 4.56
C ASP A 145 11.95 -15.43 4.85
N ILE A 146 12.76 -14.81 5.72
CA ILE A 146 12.68 -13.38 5.98
C ILE A 146 12.95 -12.59 4.70
N ILE A 147 14.02 -12.93 3.95
CA ILE A 147 14.32 -12.24 2.68
C ILE A 147 13.17 -12.40 1.68
N LYS A 148 12.58 -13.58 1.53
CA LYS A 148 11.44 -13.80 0.64
C LYS A 148 10.26 -12.94 1.03
N MET A 149 9.88 -12.92 2.30
CA MET A 149 8.79 -12.10 2.83
C MET A 149 9.04 -10.61 2.56
N LEU A 150 10.23 -10.10 2.89
CA LEU A 150 10.61 -8.70 2.65
C LEU A 150 10.67 -8.37 1.15
N SER A 151 11.20 -9.27 0.33
CA SER A 151 11.26 -9.09 -1.12
C SER A 151 9.86 -8.94 -1.72
N ARG A 152 8.92 -9.77 -1.25
CA ARG A 152 7.55 -9.80 -1.77
C ARG A 152 6.77 -8.50 -1.52
N TYR A 153 7.17 -7.74 -0.52
CA TYR A 153 6.63 -6.38 -0.29
C TYR A 153 6.81 -5.48 -1.51
N ASN A 154 7.96 -5.53 -2.15
CA ASN A 154 8.26 -4.75 -3.36
C ASN A 154 7.95 -5.51 -4.67
N GLY A 155 7.04 -6.47 -4.65
CA GLY A 155 6.60 -7.20 -5.83
C GLY A 155 7.38 -8.46 -6.14
N ARG A 156 7.80 -8.64 -7.40
CA ARG A 156 8.51 -9.84 -7.90
C ARG A 156 9.70 -9.43 -8.79
N GLY A 157 10.60 -10.37 -9.00
CA GLY A 157 11.76 -10.21 -9.90
C GLY A 157 13.05 -9.78 -9.20
N SER A 158 14.06 -9.41 -10.00
CA SER A 158 15.39 -9.10 -9.49
C SER A 158 15.44 -7.85 -8.59
N GLY A 159 14.64 -6.84 -8.90
CA GLY A 159 14.51 -5.63 -8.08
C GLY A 159 13.95 -5.95 -6.70
N ALA A 160 12.89 -6.76 -6.62
CA ALA A 160 12.32 -7.20 -5.36
C ALA A 160 13.33 -8.02 -4.53
N SER A 161 14.07 -8.93 -5.16
CA SER A 161 15.12 -9.71 -4.47
C SER A 161 16.22 -8.82 -3.88
N ARG A 162 16.66 -7.79 -4.61
CA ARG A 162 17.62 -6.80 -4.10
C ARG A 162 17.02 -6.00 -2.93
N TYR A 163 15.80 -5.53 -3.08
CA TYR A 163 15.05 -4.83 -2.04
C TYR A 163 15.00 -5.65 -0.73
N GLY A 164 14.61 -6.93 -0.80
CA GLY A 164 14.54 -7.81 0.37
C GLY A 164 15.88 -7.99 1.07
N LYS A 165 16.98 -8.16 0.32
CA LYS A 165 18.33 -8.28 0.89
C LYS A 165 18.81 -7.00 1.58
N GLU A 166 18.54 -5.84 0.98
CA GLU A 166 18.90 -4.54 1.56
C GLU A 166 18.08 -4.27 2.84
N THR A 167 16.78 -4.55 2.79
CA THR A 167 15.86 -4.38 3.94
C THR A 167 16.19 -5.35 5.07
N TYR A 168 16.71 -6.56 4.77
CA TYR A 168 17.15 -7.51 5.78
C TYR A 168 18.26 -6.95 6.69
N ASN A 169 19.13 -6.09 6.19
CA ASN A 169 20.15 -5.46 7.02
C ASN A 169 19.50 -4.58 8.11
N CYS A 170 18.47 -3.84 7.75
CA CYS A 170 17.68 -3.05 8.71
C CYS A 170 16.93 -3.95 9.70
N TYR A 171 16.36 -5.06 9.21
CA TYR A 171 15.71 -6.06 10.04
C TYR A 171 16.65 -6.59 11.13
N CYS A 172 17.87 -6.97 10.80
CA CYS A 172 18.86 -7.46 11.77
C CYS A 172 19.16 -6.45 12.87
N ILE A 173 19.28 -5.15 12.50
CA ILE A 173 19.51 -4.09 13.47
C ILE A 173 18.30 -3.97 14.42
N PHE A 174 17.10 -3.82 13.89
CA PHE A 174 15.90 -3.70 14.72
C PHE A 174 15.65 -4.93 15.57
N ASN A 175 15.84 -6.13 15.02
CA ASN A 175 15.65 -7.36 15.77
C ASN A 175 16.58 -7.45 16.99
N LYS A 176 17.84 -7.07 16.82
CA LYS A 176 18.82 -7.01 17.90
C LYS A 176 18.42 -6.05 19.03
N TYR A 177 17.79 -4.92 18.70
CA TYR A 177 17.38 -3.94 19.70
C TYR A 177 16.03 -4.32 20.34
N ASN A 178 15.09 -4.89 19.59
CA ASN A 178 13.81 -5.33 20.11
C ASN A 178 13.91 -6.51 21.09
N THR A 179 14.95 -7.36 20.98
CA THR A 179 15.19 -8.48 21.91
C THR A 179 15.86 -8.05 23.22
N ARG A 180 16.25 -6.79 23.34
CA ARG A 180 16.89 -6.25 24.55
C ARG A 180 15.94 -5.44 25.46
N SER A 181 14.69 -5.27 25.03
CA SER A 181 13.61 -4.60 25.77
C SER A 181 12.60 -5.63 26.28
#